data_b31b79862f691c1c0983eab531845a96
#
_entry.id   b31b79862f691c1c0983eab531845a96
#
_cell.length_a   1.000
_cell.length_b   1.000
_cell.length_c   1.000
_cell.angle_alpha   90.00
_cell.angle_beta   90.00
_cell.angle_gamma   90.00
#
_symmetry.space_group_name_H-M   'P 1'
#
loop_
_entity.id
_entity.type
_entity.pdbx_description
1 polymer ?
#
loop_
_entity_poly.entity_id
_entity_poly.type
_entity_poly.pdbx_seq_one_letter_code
_entity_poly.pdbx_strand_id
1 'polypeptide(L)'
;MLGKLTFNRSKSRAGQWRERFPNREFNESEIEYLNTRYGKATISWRAPGALFALIGIPWLVWSASYHSNPEIRANLLSFQVPTSQANSDSAKPTIEIRYQVQRRNPERTITCTLVARDIDKNVVGEIADRIAPSTEKSIIRIVQIPARLTPVNAAVLDCR
;
A
#
# COMPACT_ATOMS: atom_id res chain seq x y z
N MET A 1 31.50 11.77 21.46
CA MET A 1 32.35 10.55 21.54
C MET A 1 32.36 9.91 20.17
N LEU A 2 33.41 10.15 19.38
CA LEU A 2 33.59 9.58 18.04
C LEU A 2 34.20 8.17 18.19
N GLY A 3 33.38 7.14 17.93
CA GLY A 3 33.84 5.77 17.90
C GLY A 3 34.85 5.55 16.78
N LYS A 4 36.07 5.18 17.10
CA LYS A 4 37.10 4.75 16.15
C LYS A 4 36.57 3.56 15.36
N LEU A 5 36.23 3.79 14.09
CA LEU A 5 36.02 2.72 13.10
C LEU A 5 37.36 2.04 12.86
N THR A 6 37.65 0.93 13.55
CA THR A 6 38.77 0.07 13.27
C THR A 6 38.55 -0.58 11.91
N PHE A 7 39.22 -0.06 10.90
CA PHE A 7 39.27 -0.65 9.56
C PHE A 7 39.98 -2.02 9.70
N ASN A 8 39.16 -3.08 9.66
CA ASN A 8 39.70 -4.45 9.71
C ASN A 8 40.43 -4.68 8.37
N ARG A 9 41.77 -4.57 8.41
CA ARG A 9 42.67 -4.78 7.28
C ARG A 9 42.36 -6.17 6.71
N SER A 10 41.83 -6.24 5.50
CA SER A 10 41.60 -7.52 4.82
C SER A 10 42.86 -8.33 4.85
N LYS A 11 42.83 -9.52 5.52
CA LYS A 11 43.89 -10.49 5.49
C LYS A 11 44.33 -10.68 4.04
N SER A 12 45.62 -10.53 3.73
CA SER A 12 46.13 -10.67 2.37
C SER A 12 45.69 -12.04 1.85
N ARG A 13 45.31 -12.11 0.56
CA ARG A 13 44.84 -13.36 -0.10
C ARG A 13 45.81 -14.54 0.12
N ALA A 14 47.13 -14.27 0.23
CA ALA A 14 48.13 -15.25 0.55
C ALA A 14 47.92 -15.90 1.93
N GLY A 15 47.41 -15.17 2.94
CA GLY A 15 47.14 -15.71 4.26
C GLY A 15 45.98 -16.72 4.28
N GLN A 16 45.03 -16.62 3.35
CA GLN A 16 43.87 -17.55 3.28
C GLN A 16 44.27 -18.96 2.85
N TRP A 17 45.22 -19.10 1.95
CA TRP A 17 45.69 -20.40 1.50
C TRP A 17 46.56 -21.09 2.55
N ARG A 18 47.43 -20.35 3.27
CA ARG A 18 48.24 -20.88 4.38
C ARG A 18 47.37 -21.32 5.56
N GLU A 19 46.29 -20.62 5.86
CA GLU A 19 45.35 -20.99 6.93
C GLU A 19 44.53 -22.25 6.57
N ARG A 20 44.24 -22.46 5.28
CA ARG A 20 43.47 -23.62 4.79
C ARG A 20 44.32 -24.89 4.69
N PHE A 21 45.63 -24.77 4.48
CA PHE A 21 46.53 -25.89 4.33
C PHE A 21 47.80 -25.65 5.20
N PRO A 22 47.71 -25.83 6.53
CA PRO A 22 48.77 -25.46 7.46
C PRO A 22 50.07 -26.26 7.27
N ASN A 23 50.02 -27.44 6.67
CA ASN A 23 51.16 -28.35 6.48
C ASN A 23 51.83 -28.21 5.12
N ARG A 24 51.49 -27.20 4.33
CA ARG A 24 52.06 -26.99 2.97
C ARG A 24 52.65 -25.61 2.84
N GLU A 25 53.94 -25.57 2.47
CA GLU A 25 54.59 -24.34 2.08
C GLU A 25 54.22 -24.02 0.60
N PHE A 26 53.62 -22.86 0.39
CA PHE A 26 53.26 -22.39 -0.93
C PHE A 26 54.31 -21.39 -1.43
N ASN A 27 54.80 -21.59 -2.66
CA ASN A 27 55.65 -20.63 -3.33
C ASN A 27 54.77 -19.44 -3.87
N GLU A 28 55.36 -18.27 -4.06
CA GLU A 28 54.64 -17.07 -4.49
C GLU A 28 53.92 -17.30 -5.85
N SER A 29 54.57 -17.99 -6.78
CA SER A 29 53.98 -18.36 -8.08
C SER A 29 52.79 -19.29 -7.94
N GLU A 30 52.80 -20.20 -6.99
CA GLU A 30 51.71 -21.13 -6.70
C GLU A 30 50.51 -20.41 -6.07
N ILE A 31 50.77 -19.45 -5.20
CA ILE A 31 49.75 -18.60 -4.60
C ILE A 31 49.07 -17.72 -5.66
N GLU A 32 49.84 -17.17 -6.59
CA GLU A 32 49.28 -16.36 -7.70
C GLU A 32 48.42 -17.21 -8.63
N TYR A 33 48.88 -18.42 -8.99
CA TYR A 33 48.08 -19.37 -9.77
C TYR A 33 46.79 -19.78 -9.10
N LEU A 34 46.81 -20.06 -7.78
CA LEU A 34 45.64 -20.41 -7.00
C LEU A 34 44.66 -19.23 -6.89
N ASN A 35 45.17 -18.02 -6.73
CA ASN A 35 44.35 -16.80 -6.68
C ASN A 35 43.67 -16.53 -8.03
N THR A 36 44.35 -16.80 -9.15
CA THR A 36 43.79 -16.59 -10.50
C THR A 36 42.69 -17.62 -10.82
N ARG A 37 42.89 -18.86 -10.39
CA ARG A 37 41.99 -19.97 -10.75
C ARG A 37 40.84 -20.18 -9.75
N TYR A 38 41.06 -19.91 -8.48
CA TYR A 38 40.12 -20.17 -7.39
C TYR A 38 39.79 -18.94 -6.54
N GLY A 39 40.44 -17.83 -6.82
CA GLY A 39 40.17 -16.55 -6.16
C GLY A 39 38.82 -16.03 -6.58
N LYS A 40 37.76 -16.40 -5.86
CA LYS A 40 36.45 -15.74 -6.03
C LYS A 40 36.66 -14.26 -5.81
N ALA A 41 36.41 -13.46 -6.82
CA ALA A 41 36.29 -12.02 -6.64
C ALA A 41 35.23 -11.82 -5.55
N THR A 42 35.66 -11.43 -4.37
CA THR A 42 34.74 -11.02 -3.30
C THR A 42 34.10 -9.73 -3.76
N ILE A 43 33.02 -9.85 -4.53
CA ILE A 43 32.16 -8.71 -4.80
C ILE A 43 31.74 -8.23 -3.41
N SER A 44 32.27 -7.11 -3.00
CA SER A 44 31.87 -6.49 -1.73
C SER A 44 30.38 -6.15 -1.86
N TRP A 45 29.53 -6.94 -1.22
CA TRP A 45 28.07 -6.70 -1.16
C TRP A 45 27.72 -5.33 -0.58
N ARG A 46 28.71 -4.65 0.00
CA ARG A 46 28.54 -3.30 0.57
C ARG A 46 28.24 -2.26 -0.51
N ALA A 47 28.89 -2.35 -1.68
CA ALA A 47 28.67 -1.39 -2.76
C ALA A 47 27.27 -1.56 -3.41
N PRO A 48 26.86 -2.75 -3.87
CA PRO A 48 25.51 -2.94 -4.39
C PRO A 48 24.44 -2.75 -3.30
N GLY A 49 24.70 -3.13 -2.03
CA GLY A 49 23.79 -2.90 -0.92
C GLY A 49 23.57 -1.42 -0.61
N ALA A 50 24.62 -0.62 -0.62
CA ALA A 50 24.52 0.82 -0.43
C ALA A 50 23.74 1.49 -1.58
N LEU A 51 23.99 1.07 -2.81
CA LEU A 51 23.27 1.61 -3.99
C LEU A 51 21.80 1.22 -3.96
N PHE A 52 21.48 0.00 -3.54
CA PHE A 52 20.09 -0.45 -3.35
C PHE A 52 19.38 0.32 -2.24
N ALA A 53 20.08 0.65 -1.15
CA ALA A 53 19.52 1.45 -0.06
C ALA A 53 19.28 2.91 -0.48
N LEU A 54 20.22 3.52 -1.22
CA LEU A 54 20.11 4.90 -1.66
C LEU A 54 18.99 5.14 -2.68
N ILE A 55 18.71 4.18 -3.53
CA ILE A 55 17.65 4.31 -4.56
C ILE A 55 16.35 3.64 -4.11
N GLY A 56 16.45 2.45 -3.51
CA GLY A 56 15.28 1.63 -3.15
C GLY A 56 14.48 2.21 -2.00
N ILE A 57 15.12 2.75 -0.97
CA ILE A 57 14.41 3.34 0.18
C ILE A 57 13.60 4.59 -0.22
N PRO A 58 14.16 5.60 -0.89
CA PRO A 58 13.38 6.75 -1.36
C PRO A 58 12.25 6.36 -2.30
N TRP A 59 12.48 5.40 -3.18
CA TRP A 59 11.46 4.91 -4.10
C TRP A 59 10.31 4.19 -3.36
N LEU A 60 10.62 3.37 -2.35
CA LEU A 60 9.63 2.72 -1.50
C LEU A 60 8.80 3.72 -0.69
N VAL A 61 9.45 4.72 -0.10
CA VAL A 61 8.77 5.78 0.66
C VAL A 61 7.86 6.60 -0.26
N TRP A 62 8.34 6.95 -1.45
CA TRP A 62 7.53 7.67 -2.44
C TRP A 62 6.33 6.85 -2.91
N SER A 63 6.55 5.58 -3.27
CA SER A 63 5.49 4.64 -3.69
C SER A 63 4.46 4.44 -2.58
N ALA A 64 4.90 4.20 -1.35
CA ALA A 64 4.02 4.05 -0.20
C ALA A 64 3.19 5.33 0.05
N SER A 65 3.81 6.51 -0.05
CA SER A 65 3.12 7.79 0.12
C SER A 65 2.09 8.05 -0.98
N TYR A 66 2.40 7.64 -2.21
CA TYR A 66 1.48 7.79 -3.34
C TYR A 66 0.24 6.91 -3.17
N HIS A 67 0.40 5.65 -2.77
CA HIS A 67 -0.70 4.70 -2.59
C HIS A 67 -1.49 4.93 -1.29
N SER A 68 -0.84 5.42 -0.23
CA SER A 68 -1.52 5.67 1.06
C SER A 68 -2.33 6.95 1.10
N ASN A 69 -2.14 7.87 0.15
CA ASN A 69 -2.88 9.13 0.06
C ASN A 69 -3.72 9.22 -1.22
N PRO A 70 -4.81 8.45 -1.35
CA PRO A 70 -5.69 8.55 -2.49
C PRO A 70 -6.28 9.97 -2.57
N GLU A 71 -6.54 10.42 -3.80
CA GLU A 71 -7.11 11.75 -4.07
C GLU A 71 -8.50 11.94 -3.43
N ILE A 72 -9.24 10.84 -3.36
CA ILE A 72 -10.59 10.79 -2.80
C ILE A 72 -10.64 9.62 -1.80
N ARG A 73 -11.18 9.88 -0.61
CA ARG A 73 -11.50 8.86 0.40
C ARG A 73 -12.96 8.95 0.78
N ALA A 74 -13.67 7.85 0.63
CA ALA A 74 -15.05 7.75 1.07
C ALA A 74 -15.15 6.73 2.21
N ASN A 75 -15.70 7.16 3.33
CA ASN A 75 -15.90 6.32 4.51
C ASN A 75 -17.38 6.24 4.82
N LEU A 76 -17.92 5.04 4.94
CA LEU A 76 -19.25 4.80 5.46
C LEU A 76 -19.25 5.11 6.98
N LEU A 77 -20.16 5.96 7.42
CA LEU A 77 -20.33 6.29 8.83
C LEU A 77 -21.44 5.45 9.46
N SER A 78 -22.60 5.38 8.84
CA SER A 78 -23.74 4.60 9.29
C SER A 78 -24.71 4.33 8.13
N PHE A 79 -25.55 3.34 8.33
CA PHE A 79 -26.73 3.13 7.49
C PHE A 79 -27.93 2.80 8.38
N GLN A 80 -29.11 3.13 7.92
CA GLN A 80 -30.36 2.85 8.61
C GLN A 80 -31.33 2.20 7.62
N VAL A 81 -31.85 1.06 8.03
CA VAL A 81 -32.95 0.42 7.34
C VAL A 81 -34.23 0.93 7.97
N PRO A 82 -35.09 1.67 7.23
CA PRO A 82 -36.32 2.19 7.81
C PRO A 82 -37.23 1.03 8.22
N THR A 83 -37.54 0.99 9.51
CA THR A 83 -38.40 -0.04 10.11
C THR A 83 -39.88 0.17 9.79
N SER A 84 -40.24 1.32 9.18
CA SER A 84 -41.63 1.81 9.11
C SER A 84 -42.34 1.49 7.77
N GLN A 85 -41.90 0.52 7.03
CA GLN A 85 -42.61 0.20 5.76
C GLN A 85 -43.72 -0.86 5.91
N ALA A 86 -44.12 -1.19 7.12
CA ALA A 86 -45.17 -2.19 7.37
C ALA A 86 -46.57 -1.79 6.92
N ASN A 87 -46.80 -0.52 6.54
CA ASN A 87 -48.16 -0.02 6.30
C ASN A 87 -48.43 0.61 4.92
N SER A 88 -47.52 0.49 3.97
CA SER A 88 -47.78 0.99 2.61
C SER A 88 -47.44 -0.07 1.58
N ASP A 89 -48.43 -0.76 1.06
CA ASP A 89 -48.34 -1.78 0.00
C ASP A 89 -47.67 -1.30 -1.30
N SER A 90 -47.26 -0.04 -1.38
CA SER A 90 -46.71 0.59 -2.58
C SER A 90 -45.35 1.24 -2.40
N ALA A 91 -44.78 1.28 -1.18
CA ALA A 91 -43.51 1.96 -0.97
C ALA A 91 -42.33 1.02 -1.29
N LYS A 92 -41.51 1.40 -2.28
CA LYS A 92 -40.29 0.69 -2.59
C LYS A 92 -39.37 0.69 -1.36
N PRO A 93 -38.73 -0.45 -1.02
CA PRO A 93 -37.81 -0.51 0.06
C PRO A 93 -36.63 0.45 -0.18
N THR A 94 -36.26 1.21 0.84
CA THR A 94 -35.14 2.15 0.75
C THR A 94 -34.20 1.91 1.92
N ILE A 95 -32.93 2.26 1.77
CA ILE A 95 -31.96 2.28 2.86
C ILE A 95 -31.30 3.66 2.88
N GLU A 96 -31.24 4.26 4.06
CA GLU A 96 -30.53 5.53 4.25
C GLU A 96 -29.06 5.25 4.59
N ILE A 97 -28.15 5.91 3.87
CA ILE A 97 -26.72 5.81 4.09
C ILE A 97 -26.17 7.19 4.47
N ARG A 98 -25.36 7.20 5.52
CA ARG A 98 -24.58 8.38 5.93
C ARG A 98 -23.11 8.06 5.68
N TYR A 99 -22.46 8.84 4.84
CA TYR A 99 -21.06 8.64 4.50
C TYR A 99 -20.30 9.97 4.44
N GLN A 100 -19.00 9.90 4.63
CA GLN A 100 -18.10 11.05 4.60
C GLN A 100 -17.17 10.90 3.39
N VAL A 101 -17.07 11.96 2.61
CA VAL A 101 -16.10 12.04 1.51
C VAL A 101 -15.05 13.08 1.87
N GLN A 102 -13.79 12.65 1.82
CA GLN A 102 -12.63 13.52 1.93
C GLN A 102 -11.96 13.60 0.57
N ARG A 103 -11.69 14.82 0.10
CA ARG A 103 -11.12 15.09 -1.21
C ARG A 103 -9.95 16.06 -1.11
N ARG A 104 -8.90 15.81 -1.89
CA ARG A 104 -7.72 16.69 -1.92
C ARG A 104 -8.05 17.99 -2.65
N ASN A 105 -8.76 17.90 -3.77
CA ASN A 105 -9.24 19.04 -4.56
C ASN A 105 -10.74 19.23 -4.38
N PRO A 106 -11.20 20.22 -3.59
CA PRO A 106 -12.60 20.44 -3.32
C PRO A 106 -13.35 21.10 -4.48
N GLU A 107 -12.67 21.73 -5.44
CA GLU A 107 -13.26 22.40 -6.59
C GLU A 107 -13.74 21.42 -7.70
N ARG A 108 -13.34 20.16 -7.58
CA ARG A 108 -13.71 19.14 -8.56
C ARG A 108 -15.04 18.46 -8.21
N THR A 109 -15.90 18.30 -9.18
CA THR A 109 -17.11 17.46 -9.06
C THR A 109 -16.70 16.01 -8.90
N ILE A 110 -17.32 15.30 -7.96
CA ILE A 110 -17.08 13.87 -7.69
C ILE A 110 -18.41 13.15 -7.81
N THR A 111 -18.38 11.95 -8.35
CA THR A 111 -19.54 11.04 -8.37
C THR A 111 -19.21 9.80 -7.56
N CYS A 112 -20.00 9.54 -6.51
CA CYS A 112 -19.86 8.35 -5.66
C CYS A 112 -20.95 7.34 -6.01
N THR A 113 -20.59 6.10 -6.26
CA THR A 113 -21.51 4.99 -6.47
C THR A 113 -21.81 4.31 -5.14
N LEU A 114 -23.06 4.37 -4.74
CA LEU A 114 -23.58 3.79 -3.50
C LEU A 114 -24.44 2.58 -3.83
N VAL A 115 -24.30 1.50 -3.06
CA VAL A 115 -25.07 0.28 -3.28
C VAL A 115 -25.75 -0.18 -2.01
N ALA A 116 -26.95 -0.74 -2.19
CA ALA A 116 -27.69 -1.47 -1.18
C ALA A 116 -27.58 -2.98 -1.47
N ARG A 117 -27.38 -3.78 -0.44
CA ARG A 117 -27.22 -5.23 -0.53
C ARG A 117 -28.22 -5.95 0.35
N ASP A 118 -28.67 -7.13 -0.10
CA ASP A 118 -29.47 -8.06 0.66
C ASP A 118 -28.60 -8.92 1.60
N ILE A 119 -29.24 -9.89 2.28
CA ILE A 119 -28.59 -10.84 3.19
C ILE A 119 -27.59 -11.73 2.48
N ASP A 120 -27.80 -12.02 1.18
CA ASP A 120 -26.92 -12.84 0.34
C ASP A 120 -25.82 -12.04 -0.33
N LYS A 121 -25.67 -10.75 0.04
CA LYS A 121 -24.70 -9.78 -0.49
C LYS A 121 -24.92 -9.40 -1.96
N ASN A 122 -26.09 -9.74 -2.56
CA ASN A 122 -26.44 -9.29 -3.89
C ASN A 122 -26.77 -7.80 -3.86
N VAL A 123 -26.46 -7.08 -4.94
CA VAL A 123 -26.81 -5.68 -5.09
C VAL A 123 -28.30 -5.59 -5.45
N VAL A 124 -29.11 -5.04 -4.54
CA VAL A 124 -30.56 -4.85 -4.70
C VAL A 124 -30.95 -3.41 -5.01
N GLY A 125 -30.02 -2.47 -4.85
CA GLY A 125 -30.19 -1.07 -5.22
C GLY A 125 -28.86 -0.39 -5.47
N GLU A 126 -28.85 0.58 -6.37
CA GLU A 126 -27.66 1.36 -6.72
C GLU A 126 -28.06 2.80 -7.04
N ILE A 127 -27.25 3.76 -6.62
CA ILE A 127 -27.41 5.18 -6.95
C ILE A 127 -26.06 5.85 -7.11
N ALA A 128 -25.98 6.79 -8.05
CA ALA A 128 -24.81 7.65 -8.22
C ALA A 128 -25.09 9.01 -7.55
N ASP A 129 -24.42 9.29 -6.45
CA ASP A 129 -24.49 10.60 -5.78
C ASP A 129 -23.43 11.54 -6.33
N ARG A 130 -23.88 12.63 -6.94
CA ARG A 130 -23.02 13.67 -7.50
C ARG A 130 -22.78 14.76 -6.48
N ILE A 131 -21.52 14.93 -6.10
CA ILE A 131 -21.06 15.95 -5.16
C ILE A 131 -20.51 17.14 -5.93
N ALA A 132 -21.16 18.29 -5.80
CA ALA A 132 -20.75 19.52 -6.44
C ALA A 132 -19.41 20.05 -5.86
N PRO A 133 -18.71 20.91 -6.62
CA PRO A 133 -17.59 21.67 -6.09
C PRO A 133 -17.96 22.44 -4.83
N SER A 134 -17.03 22.50 -3.87
CA SER A 134 -17.19 23.32 -2.65
C SER A 134 -15.83 23.77 -2.15
N THR A 135 -15.81 24.56 -1.09
CA THR A 135 -14.57 24.97 -0.42
C THR A 135 -14.10 23.93 0.61
N GLU A 136 -14.98 23.02 1.01
CA GLU A 136 -14.72 22.04 2.05
C GLU A 136 -14.04 20.80 1.50
N LYS A 137 -12.95 20.39 2.15
CA LYS A 137 -12.22 19.14 1.84
C LYS A 137 -12.92 17.89 2.36
N SER A 138 -13.82 18.03 3.33
CA SER A 138 -14.54 16.90 3.94
C SER A 138 -16.02 17.24 4.03
N ILE A 139 -16.86 16.39 3.44
CA ILE A 139 -18.29 16.56 3.38
C ILE A 139 -18.97 15.30 3.87
N ILE A 140 -19.97 15.46 4.74
CA ILE A 140 -20.86 14.38 5.17
C ILE A 140 -22.15 14.45 4.31
N ARG A 141 -22.55 13.30 3.76
CA ARG A 141 -23.74 13.16 2.93
C ARG A 141 -24.67 12.13 3.55
N ILE A 142 -25.96 12.39 3.40
CA ILE A 142 -27.03 11.45 3.73
C ILE A 142 -27.81 11.25 2.46
N VAL A 143 -27.92 10.00 2.01
CA VAL A 143 -28.56 9.62 0.75
C VAL A 143 -29.45 8.41 0.97
N GLN A 144 -30.62 8.40 0.35
CA GLN A 144 -31.51 7.24 0.35
C GLN A 144 -31.33 6.46 -0.95
N ILE A 145 -31.03 5.17 -0.81
CA ILE A 145 -30.85 4.26 -1.93
C ILE A 145 -32.14 3.47 -2.12
N PRO A 146 -32.85 3.65 -3.26
CA PRO A 146 -34.01 2.82 -3.56
C PRO A 146 -33.56 1.40 -3.89
N ALA A 147 -34.23 0.42 -3.33
CA ALA A 147 -33.92 -0.99 -3.54
C ALA A 147 -35.12 -1.73 -4.16
N ARG A 148 -34.82 -2.84 -4.83
CA ARG A 148 -35.86 -3.73 -5.43
C ARG A 148 -36.33 -4.77 -4.42
N LEU A 149 -35.48 -5.16 -3.51
CA LEU A 149 -35.69 -6.11 -2.42
C LEU A 149 -35.29 -5.45 -1.11
N THR A 150 -35.68 -6.06 0.02
CA THR A 150 -35.34 -5.55 1.34
C THR A 150 -33.83 -5.50 1.55
N PRO A 151 -33.23 -4.29 1.63
CA PRO A 151 -31.79 -4.17 1.86
C PRO A 151 -31.47 -4.38 3.34
N VAL A 152 -30.36 -5.03 3.63
CA VAL A 152 -29.84 -5.21 5.00
C VAL A 152 -28.52 -4.51 5.23
N ASN A 153 -27.84 -4.12 4.15
CA ASN A 153 -26.55 -3.45 4.21
C ASN A 153 -26.41 -2.43 3.08
N ALA A 154 -25.55 -1.44 3.31
CA ALA A 154 -25.19 -0.46 2.28
C ALA A 154 -23.69 -0.21 2.28
N ALA A 155 -23.13 0.11 1.13
CA ALA A 155 -21.70 0.37 0.96
C ALA A 155 -21.45 1.47 -0.08
N VAL A 156 -20.33 2.16 0.05
CA VAL A 156 -19.75 3.02 -0.97
C VAL A 156 -18.81 2.15 -1.79
N LEU A 157 -19.06 2.01 -3.09
CA LEU A 157 -18.22 1.19 -3.97
C LEU A 157 -17.01 1.97 -4.47
N ASP A 158 -17.28 3.13 -5.08
CA ASP A 158 -16.24 3.94 -5.73
C ASP A 158 -16.67 5.41 -5.73
N CYS A 159 -15.67 6.30 -5.69
CA CYS A 159 -15.84 7.75 -5.84
C CYS A 159 -14.80 8.27 -6.83
N ARG A 160 -15.21 8.88 -7.91
CA ARG A 160 -14.37 9.36 -9.00
C ARG A 160 -14.78 10.73 -9.54
#